data_46a392d342d8e9842cc9f45ffc70aff7
#
_entry.id   46a392d342d8e9842cc9f45ffc70aff7
#
_cell.length_a   1.000
_cell.length_b   1.000
_cell.length_c   1.000
_cell.angle_alpha   90.00
_cell.angle_beta   90.00
_cell.angle_gamma   90.00
#
_symmetry.space_group_name_H-M   'P 1'
#
loop_
_entity.id
_entity.type
_entity.pdbx_description
1 polymer ?
#
loop_
_entity_poly.entity_id
_entity_poly.type
_entity_poly.pdbx_seq_one_letter_code
_entity_poly.pdbx_strand_id
1 'polypeptide(L)'
;LRGGDLSACPSNLGAEALLYAQRNAGIGVLDDRRLIFVICEGRTADSRISISSAVDTVPVYLFDNGPNATSRAQLKQTFAYPIVDGLMPSAAALHVVSDRVLILERLHVRGAGVVARLRRLRPTLTALVQGRIPNGELLRADLVAEFCPSDGTATDTFEGIAVDGSSFWLVSDDNF
;
A
#
# COMPACT_ATOMS: atom_id res chain seq x y z
N LEU A 1 6.50 -16.22 2.10
CA LEU A 1 5.06 -16.24 2.38
C LEU A 1 4.46 -17.59 1.98
N ARG A 2 4.67 -18.65 2.77
CA ARG A 2 3.93 -19.90 2.59
C ARG A 2 2.70 -19.84 3.49
N GLY A 3 1.51 -19.64 2.90
CA GLY A 3 0.24 -19.83 3.58
C GLY A 3 -0.59 -18.59 3.93
N GLY A 4 -0.20 -17.38 3.50
CA GLY A 4 -1.14 -16.28 3.35
C GLY A 4 -1.81 -16.44 1.99
N ASP A 5 -3.11 -16.45 1.93
CA ASP A 5 -3.82 -16.56 0.67
C ASP A 5 -3.72 -15.24 -0.12
N LEU A 6 -2.58 -15.07 -0.80
CA LEU A 6 -2.40 -14.01 -1.82
C LEU A 6 -3.03 -14.43 -3.15
N SER A 7 -3.71 -15.59 -3.20
CA SER A 7 -4.44 -16.03 -4.40
C SER A 7 -5.57 -15.07 -4.78
N ALA A 8 -5.96 -14.19 -3.87
CA ALA A 8 -6.91 -13.13 -4.14
C ALA A 8 -6.32 -11.95 -4.94
N CYS A 9 -4.99 -11.79 -5.02
CA CYS A 9 -4.40 -10.89 -6.01
C CYS A 9 -4.47 -11.55 -7.40
N PRO A 10 -4.80 -10.81 -8.47
CA PRO A 10 -4.82 -11.36 -9.83
C PRO A 10 -3.47 -11.98 -10.19
N SER A 11 -3.48 -13.11 -10.90
CA SER A 11 -2.27 -13.91 -11.18
C SER A 11 -1.20 -13.18 -11.98
N ASN A 12 -1.57 -12.12 -12.72
CA ASN A 12 -0.67 -11.32 -13.55
C ASN A 12 -0.39 -9.92 -12.97
N LEU A 13 -1.04 -9.58 -11.83
CA LEU A 13 -1.00 -8.28 -11.21
C LEU A 13 -0.81 -8.52 -9.70
N GLY A 14 0.36 -8.96 -9.31
CA GLY A 14 0.65 -9.48 -7.98
C GLY A 14 0.48 -8.49 -6.83
N ALA A 15 1.21 -8.74 -5.75
CA ALA A 15 1.34 -7.82 -4.63
C ALA A 15 2.41 -6.78 -4.99
N GLU A 16 2.01 -5.60 -5.43
CA GLU A 16 2.93 -4.56 -5.91
C GLU A 16 3.40 -3.64 -4.78
N ALA A 17 2.50 -3.22 -3.91
CA ALA A 17 2.88 -2.39 -2.78
C ALA A 17 3.00 -3.23 -1.52
N LEU A 18 4.21 -3.35 -1.00
CA LEU A 18 4.51 -4.12 0.20
C LEU A 18 5.21 -3.25 1.23
N LEU A 19 4.63 -3.19 2.42
CA LEU A 19 5.24 -2.57 3.59
C LEU A 19 5.47 -3.62 4.68
N TYR A 20 6.69 -3.69 5.16
CA TYR A 20 7.05 -4.47 6.34
C TYR A 20 7.34 -3.54 7.52
N ALA A 21 6.63 -3.71 8.61
CA ALA A 21 6.83 -2.96 9.84
C ALA A 21 7.14 -3.88 11.01
N GLN A 22 8.14 -3.52 11.82
CA GLN A 22 8.54 -4.26 13.02
C GLN A 22 8.76 -3.31 14.20
N ARG A 23 8.98 -3.85 15.41
CA ARG A 23 9.14 -3.11 16.67
C ARG A 23 10.09 -1.91 16.61
N ASN A 24 11.18 -2.00 15.84
CA ASN A 24 12.18 -0.93 15.75
C ASN A 24 11.69 0.31 14.98
N ALA A 25 10.49 0.28 14.44
CA ALA A 25 9.91 1.42 13.73
C ALA A 25 9.44 2.56 14.63
N GLY A 26 9.68 2.52 15.94
CA GLY A 26 9.29 3.57 16.88
C GLY A 26 7.80 3.64 17.20
N ILE A 27 7.01 2.67 16.72
CA ILE A 27 5.57 2.58 16.94
C ILE A 27 5.33 1.66 18.15
N GLY A 28 5.01 2.25 19.30
CA GLY A 28 4.86 1.53 20.57
C GLY A 28 3.79 0.44 20.59
N VAL A 29 2.91 0.37 19.59
CA VAL A 29 1.82 -0.60 19.51
C VAL A 29 2.24 -1.93 18.87
N LEU A 30 3.39 -1.97 18.21
CA LEU A 30 3.81 -3.17 17.49
C LEU A 30 4.37 -4.26 18.42
N ASP A 31 4.73 -3.91 19.69
CA ASP A 31 5.39 -4.82 20.62
C ASP A 31 6.44 -5.69 19.87
N ASP A 32 6.34 -7.01 19.92
CA ASP A 32 7.20 -7.93 19.17
C ASP A 32 6.59 -8.37 17.84
N ARG A 33 5.51 -7.73 17.39
CA ARG A 33 4.80 -8.09 16.16
C ARG A 33 5.55 -7.62 14.93
N ARG A 34 5.43 -8.43 13.90
CA ARG A 34 5.92 -8.13 12.55
C ARG A 34 4.72 -8.06 11.63
N LEU A 35 4.47 -6.91 11.09
CA LEU A 35 3.32 -6.67 10.23
C LEU A 35 3.74 -6.61 8.78
N ILE A 36 2.92 -7.18 7.93
CA ILE A 36 3.05 -7.09 6.49
C ILE A 36 1.76 -6.46 5.96
N PHE A 37 1.88 -5.31 5.34
CA PHE A 37 0.79 -4.62 4.68
C PHE A 37 0.99 -4.78 3.18
N VAL A 38 -0.01 -5.33 2.50
CA VAL A 38 0.07 -5.67 1.08
C VAL A 38 -1.08 -5.02 0.35
N ILE A 39 -0.79 -4.34 -0.76
CA ILE A 39 -1.80 -3.85 -1.69
C ILE A 39 -1.60 -4.59 -3.01
N CYS A 40 -2.68 -5.15 -3.55
CA CYS A 40 -2.64 -5.77 -4.87
C CYS A 40 -2.71 -4.72 -5.96
N GLU A 41 -1.98 -4.91 -7.05
CA GLU A 41 -2.26 -4.24 -8.31
C GLU A 41 -3.41 -4.97 -9.00
N GLY A 42 -4.45 -4.28 -9.30
CA GLY A 42 -5.60 -4.82 -10.03
C GLY A 42 -6.78 -5.24 -9.16
N ARG A 43 -7.92 -5.25 -9.83
CA ARG A 43 -9.23 -5.54 -9.24
C ARG A 43 -9.35 -7.03 -8.98
N THR A 44 -9.78 -7.40 -7.79
CA THR A 44 -10.18 -8.76 -7.49
C THR A 44 -11.65 -8.82 -7.11
N ALA A 45 -12.29 -9.92 -7.47
CA ALA A 45 -13.61 -10.26 -6.95
C ALA A 45 -13.48 -10.90 -5.55
N ASP A 46 -12.74 -10.26 -4.63
CA ASP A 46 -12.61 -10.79 -3.28
C ASP A 46 -13.93 -10.60 -2.52
N SER A 47 -14.62 -11.71 -2.27
CA SER A 47 -15.89 -11.72 -1.55
C SER A 47 -15.81 -11.20 -0.11
N ARG A 48 -14.60 -11.05 0.43
CA ARG A 48 -14.37 -10.46 1.76
C ARG A 48 -14.49 -8.94 1.75
N ILE A 49 -14.47 -8.34 0.57
CA ILE A 49 -14.59 -6.90 0.38
C ILE A 49 -16.01 -6.61 -0.13
N SER A 50 -16.86 -6.22 0.79
CA SER A 50 -18.23 -5.79 0.46
C SER A 50 -18.27 -4.29 0.31
N ILE A 51 -17.98 -3.78 -0.89
CA ILE A 51 -18.08 -2.36 -1.19
C ILE A 51 -19.27 -2.12 -2.13
N SER A 52 -20.06 -1.15 -1.78
CA SER A 52 -21.10 -0.57 -2.66
C SER A 52 -20.42 -0.08 -3.95
N SER A 53 -20.84 -0.60 -5.04
CA SER A 53 -20.27 -0.74 -6.37
C SER A 53 -19.88 0.52 -7.17
N ALA A 54 -19.76 1.69 -6.57
CA ALA A 54 -19.54 2.93 -7.33
C ALA A 54 -18.05 3.33 -7.47
N VAL A 55 -17.13 2.72 -6.70
CA VAL A 55 -15.72 3.08 -6.69
C VAL A 55 -14.89 1.85 -7.03
N ASP A 56 -14.04 1.98 -8.04
CA ASP A 56 -13.05 0.97 -8.34
C ASP A 56 -12.06 0.84 -7.19
N THR A 57 -11.79 -0.39 -6.77
CA THR A 57 -10.92 -0.65 -5.63
C THR A 57 -10.00 -1.83 -5.86
N VAL A 58 -8.88 -1.82 -5.13
CA VAL A 58 -7.99 -2.96 -4.99
C VAL A 58 -7.98 -3.45 -3.55
N PRO A 59 -7.79 -4.75 -3.32
CA PRO A 59 -7.71 -5.30 -1.97
C PRO A 59 -6.41 -4.90 -1.27
N VAL A 60 -6.53 -4.71 0.03
CA VAL A 60 -5.44 -4.45 0.94
C VAL A 60 -5.48 -5.49 2.05
N TYR A 61 -4.37 -6.13 2.31
CA TYR A 61 -4.25 -7.18 3.31
C TYR A 61 -3.28 -6.78 4.42
N LEU A 62 -3.68 -6.97 5.65
CA LEU A 62 -2.82 -6.82 6.82
C LEU A 62 -2.56 -8.21 7.42
N PHE A 63 -1.30 -8.61 7.41
CA PHE A 63 -0.85 -9.86 8.02
C PHE A 63 -0.04 -9.59 9.28
N ASP A 64 -0.17 -10.50 10.25
CA ASP A 64 0.69 -10.59 11.42
C ASP A 64 1.63 -11.80 11.24
N ASN A 65 2.92 -11.55 11.20
CA ASN A 65 3.93 -12.60 11.03
C ASN A 65 4.41 -13.16 12.39
N GLY A 66 3.78 -12.75 13.50
CA GLY A 66 4.15 -13.17 14.84
C GLY A 66 5.53 -12.70 15.29
N PRO A 67 5.93 -13.05 16.52
CA PRO A 67 7.21 -12.60 17.10
C PRO A 67 8.43 -13.31 16.50
N ASN A 68 8.27 -14.51 15.96
CA ASN A 68 9.37 -15.34 15.47
C ASN A 68 9.45 -15.34 13.95
N ALA A 69 10.66 -15.31 13.39
CA ALA A 69 10.92 -15.34 11.94
C ALA A 69 10.36 -16.60 11.24
N THR A 70 10.15 -17.67 11.99
CA THR A 70 9.60 -18.95 11.50
C THR A 70 8.07 -19.01 11.56
N SER A 71 7.42 -18.02 12.18
CA SER A 71 5.96 -17.96 12.23
C SER A 71 5.39 -17.74 10.83
N ARG A 72 4.29 -18.41 10.53
CA ARG A 72 3.55 -18.14 9.29
C ARG A 72 2.77 -16.83 9.45
N ALA A 73 2.83 -15.98 8.43
CA ALA A 73 2.01 -14.80 8.37
C ALA A 73 0.52 -15.17 8.39
N GLN A 74 -0.23 -14.59 9.29
CA GLN A 74 -1.66 -14.79 9.44
C GLN A 74 -2.40 -13.55 8.98
N LEU A 75 -3.36 -13.72 8.08
CA LEU A 75 -4.24 -12.64 7.67
C LEU A 75 -5.06 -12.18 8.88
N LYS A 76 -4.95 -10.90 9.22
CA LYS A 76 -5.69 -10.27 10.31
C LYS A 76 -6.88 -9.48 9.81
N GLN A 77 -6.67 -8.68 8.79
CA GLN A 77 -7.71 -7.80 8.25
C GLN A 77 -7.55 -7.65 6.74
N THR A 78 -8.66 -7.37 6.12
CA THR A 78 -8.76 -7.02 4.70
C THR A 78 -9.45 -5.69 4.59
N PHE A 79 -8.97 -4.83 3.70
CA PHE A 79 -9.56 -3.53 3.42
C PHE A 79 -9.66 -3.33 1.90
N ALA A 80 -10.31 -2.26 1.49
CA ALA A 80 -10.31 -1.81 0.11
C ALA A 80 -9.54 -0.50 -0.01
N TYR A 81 -8.79 -0.34 -1.09
CA TYR A 81 -8.16 0.92 -1.45
C TYR A 81 -8.76 1.46 -2.74
N PRO A 82 -9.19 2.74 -2.79
CA PRO A 82 -9.84 3.28 -3.98
C PRO A 82 -8.83 3.54 -5.09
N ILE A 83 -9.18 3.16 -6.31
CA ILE A 83 -8.49 3.60 -7.52
C ILE A 83 -9.08 4.94 -7.92
N VAL A 84 -8.25 5.97 -7.99
CA VAL A 84 -8.64 7.32 -8.39
C VAL A 84 -7.96 7.67 -9.70
N ASP A 85 -8.74 8.09 -10.70
CA ASP A 85 -8.25 8.46 -12.03
C ASP A 85 -7.46 7.34 -12.75
N GLY A 86 -7.68 6.09 -12.37
CA GLY A 86 -6.99 4.94 -12.94
C GLY A 86 -5.57 4.70 -12.42
N LEU A 87 -5.09 5.49 -11.44
CA LEU A 87 -3.78 5.28 -10.84
C LEU A 87 -3.79 4.04 -9.94
N MET A 88 -2.79 3.20 -10.14
CA MET A 88 -2.64 1.93 -9.41
C MET A 88 -1.53 2.03 -8.36
N PRO A 89 -1.71 1.45 -7.17
CA PRO A 89 -0.64 1.35 -6.18
C PRO A 89 0.57 0.61 -6.72
N SER A 90 1.76 1.16 -6.56
CA SER A 90 3.03 0.55 -6.97
C SER A 90 4.00 0.33 -5.82
N ALA A 91 3.90 1.12 -4.75
CA ALA A 91 4.73 0.95 -3.57
C ALA A 91 4.06 1.48 -2.30
N ALA A 92 4.53 1.04 -1.14
CA ALA A 92 4.10 1.56 0.15
C ALA A 92 5.28 1.74 1.12
N ALA A 93 5.21 2.78 1.94
CA ALA A 93 6.17 3.03 3.01
C ALA A 93 5.48 3.53 4.28
N LEU A 94 6.15 3.37 5.42
CA LEU A 94 5.68 3.88 6.70
C LEU A 94 6.38 5.20 7.03
N HIS A 95 5.60 6.24 7.22
CA HIS A 95 6.09 7.47 7.85
C HIS A 95 5.95 7.32 9.37
N VAL A 96 7.03 6.90 10.01
CA VAL A 96 7.07 6.49 11.42
C VAL A 96 6.57 7.58 12.35
N VAL A 97 7.00 8.83 12.15
CA VAL A 97 6.66 9.96 13.04
C VAL A 97 5.15 10.21 13.11
N SER A 98 4.43 10.06 11.99
CA SER A 98 2.98 10.26 11.97
C SER A 98 2.19 8.95 12.08
N ASP A 99 2.85 7.80 12.16
CA ASP A 99 2.22 6.49 12.15
C ASP A 99 1.28 6.29 10.94
N ARG A 100 1.70 6.79 9.77
CA ARG A 100 0.89 6.77 8.55
C ARG A 100 1.56 5.98 7.44
N VAL A 101 0.75 5.20 6.73
CA VAL A 101 1.20 4.54 5.51
C VAL A 101 1.12 5.54 4.36
N LEU A 102 2.22 5.69 3.64
CA LEU A 102 2.30 6.38 2.36
C LEU A 102 2.15 5.34 1.25
N ILE A 103 1.40 5.67 0.23
CA ILE A 103 1.16 4.83 -0.94
C ILE A 103 1.57 5.63 -2.17
N LEU A 104 2.45 5.04 -2.95
CA LEU A 104 2.82 5.53 -4.27
C LEU A 104 1.88 4.89 -5.28
N GLU A 105 1.25 5.72 -6.09
CA GLU A 105 0.38 5.32 -7.20
C GLU A 105 0.99 5.75 -8.52
N ARG A 106 0.74 5.00 -9.57
CA ARG A 106 1.21 5.35 -10.92
C ARG A 106 0.16 5.05 -11.99
N LEU A 107 0.23 5.78 -13.08
CA LEU A 107 -0.51 5.55 -14.31
C LEU A 107 0.39 5.83 -15.50
N HIS A 108 0.55 4.85 -16.38
CA HIS A 108 1.21 5.07 -17.67
C HIS A 108 0.21 5.65 -18.67
N VAL A 109 0.45 6.88 -19.09
CA VAL A 109 -0.37 7.58 -20.09
C VAL A 109 0.33 7.49 -21.43
N ARG A 110 -0.29 6.76 -22.38
CA ARG A 110 0.30 6.54 -23.72
C ARG A 110 0.61 7.86 -24.39
N GLY A 111 1.89 8.06 -24.73
CA GLY A 111 2.37 9.26 -25.42
C GLY A 111 2.61 10.47 -24.51
N ALA A 112 2.29 10.41 -23.22
CA ALA A 112 2.50 11.49 -22.27
C ALA A 112 3.45 11.11 -21.12
N GLY A 113 3.80 9.83 -20.96
CA GLY A 113 4.70 9.35 -19.90
C GLY A 113 3.96 8.81 -18.70
N VAL A 114 4.58 8.86 -17.53
CA VAL A 114 4.03 8.34 -16.28
C VAL A 114 3.55 9.49 -15.40
N VAL A 115 2.33 9.39 -14.89
CA VAL A 115 1.83 10.21 -13.79
C VAL A 115 1.99 9.40 -12.52
N ALA A 116 2.57 10.00 -11.48
CA ALA A 116 2.68 9.38 -10.18
C ALA A 116 2.07 10.26 -9.09
N ARG A 117 1.46 9.64 -8.09
CA ARG A 117 0.90 10.32 -6.92
C ARG A 117 1.41 9.67 -5.65
N LEU A 118 1.73 10.51 -4.68
CA LEU A 118 2.00 10.09 -3.32
C LEU A 118 0.77 10.40 -2.48
N ARG A 119 0.19 9.39 -1.86
CA ARG A 119 -0.96 9.54 -0.98
C ARG A 119 -0.65 9.01 0.42
N ARG A 120 -1.32 9.56 1.41
CA ARG A 120 -1.17 9.21 2.81
C ARG A 120 -2.50 8.67 3.34
N LEU A 121 -2.51 7.44 3.86
CA LEU A 121 -3.71 6.88 4.48
C LEU A 121 -4.17 7.76 5.65
N ARG A 122 -5.49 7.98 5.74
CA ARG A 122 -6.08 8.70 6.88
C ARG A 122 -6.02 7.92 8.17
N PRO A 123 -6.32 6.60 8.22
CA PRO A 123 -6.08 5.84 9.42
C PRO A 123 -4.58 5.68 9.68
N THR A 124 -4.21 5.66 10.96
CA THR A 124 -2.85 5.29 11.38
C THR A 124 -2.65 3.78 11.24
N LEU A 125 -1.40 3.34 11.09
CA LEU A 125 -1.08 1.91 11.11
C LEU A 125 -1.54 1.28 12.44
N THR A 126 -1.33 2.00 13.55
CA THR A 126 -1.84 1.60 14.88
C THR A 126 -3.36 1.36 14.86
N ALA A 127 -4.15 2.24 14.26
CA ALA A 127 -5.60 2.08 14.21
C ALA A 127 -6.02 0.85 13.39
N LEU A 128 -5.31 0.56 12.29
CA LEU A 128 -5.52 -0.64 11.48
C LEU A 128 -5.21 -1.90 12.29
N VAL A 129 -4.05 -1.93 12.95
CA VAL A 129 -3.59 -3.09 13.74
C VAL A 129 -4.50 -3.38 14.93
N GLN A 130 -5.02 -2.36 15.57
CA GLN A 130 -5.92 -2.47 16.72
C GLN A 130 -7.38 -2.80 16.35
N GLY A 131 -7.68 -2.95 15.05
CA GLY A 131 -9.03 -3.25 14.60
C GLY A 131 -10.03 -2.09 14.79
N ARG A 132 -9.53 -0.85 14.89
CA ARG A 132 -10.39 0.34 15.00
C ARG A 132 -11.09 0.67 13.68
N ILE A 133 -10.56 0.14 12.59
CA ILE A 133 -11.17 0.23 11.27
C ILE A 133 -11.82 -1.12 10.97
N PRO A 134 -13.12 -1.17 10.63
CA PRO A 134 -13.81 -2.40 10.34
C PRO A 134 -13.16 -3.19 9.19
N ASN A 135 -13.25 -4.52 9.27
CA ASN A 135 -12.80 -5.39 8.19
C ASN A 135 -13.65 -5.14 6.92
N GLY A 136 -13.01 -5.05 5.77
CA GLY A 136 -13.67 -4.74 4.51
C GLY A 136 -13.89 -3.23 4.24
N GLU A 137 -13.51 -2.35 5.16
CA GLU A 137 -13.72 -0.91 5.03
C GLU A 137 -12.88 -0.30 3.91
N LEU A 138 -13.40 0.77 3.29
CA LEU A 138 -12.70 1.57 2.30
C LEU A 138 -11.67 2.49 2.98
N LEU A 139 -10.39 2.27 2.71
CA LEU A 139 -9.32 3.11 3.23
C LEU A 139 -9.28 4.44 2.48
N ARG A 140 -9.51 5.53 3.20
CA ARG A 140 -9.37 6.88 2.65
C ARG A 140 -7.93 7.34 2.72
N ALA A 141 -7.48 8.07 1.70
CA ALA A 141 -6.15 8.64 1.62
C ALA A 141 -6.20 10.09 1.15
N ASP A 142 -5.28 10.91 1.66
CA ASP A 142 -5.09 12.30 1.26
C ASP A 142 -3.95 12.39 0.25
N LEU A 143 -4.09 13.25 -0.75
CA LEU A 143 -3.01 13.57 -1.68
C LEU A 143 -1.91 14.33 -0.93
N VAL A 144 -0.66 13.87 -1.08
CA VAL A 144 0.53 14.52 -0.53
C VAL A 144 1.28 15.25 -1.63
N ALA A 145 1.50 14.58 -2.77
CA ALA A 145 2.19 15.13 -3.93
C ALA A 145 1.71 14.45 -5.22
N GLU A 146 1.80 15.17 -6.31
CA GLU A 146 1.59 14.66 -7.65
C GLU A 146 2.80 15.01 -8.51
N PHE A 147 3.20 14.09 -9.38
CA PHE A 147 4.32 14.22 -10.28
C PHE A 147 3.82 13.96 -11.70
N CYS A 148 3.91 14.96 -12.55
CA CYS A 148 3.46 14.88 -13.94
C CYS A 148 4.58 15.32 -14.87
N PRO A 149 4.74 14.69 -16.06
CA PRO A 149 5.69 15.14 -17.07
C PRO A 149 5.43 16.59 -17.51
N SER A 150 4.18 17.03 -17.51
CA SER A 150 3.78 18.40 -17.84
C SER A 150 4.38 19.47 -16.92
N ASP A 151 4.75 19.10 -15.70
CA ASP A 151 5.31 20.00 -14.69
C ASP A 151 6.84 20.12 -14.82
N GLY A 152 7.43 19.49 -15.85
CA GLY A 152 8.87 19.39 -16.04
C GLY A 152 9.54 18.40 -15.08
N THR A 153 8.76 17.67 -14.31
CA THR A 153 9.26 16.59 -13.45
C THR A 153 9.63 15.40 -14.33
N ALA A 154 10.88 14.96 -14.27
CA ALA A 154 11.24 13.69 -14.87
C ALA A 154 10.49 12.58 -14.13
N THR A 155 9.44 12.07 -14.74
CA THR A 155 8.67 10.96 -14.20
C THR A 155 9.04 9.71 -14.95
N ASP A 156 9.36 8.70 -14.19
CA ASP A 156 9.66 7.37 -14.66
C ASP A 156 8.72 6.37 -13.98
N THR A 157 8.88 5.11 -14.26
CA THR A 157 8.13 4.03 -13.65
C THR A 157 8.55 3.86 -12.21
N PHE A 158 8.04 4.71 -11.31
CA PHE A 158 8.35 4.61 -9.88
C PHE A 158 7.73 3.35 -9.28
N GLU A 159 8.58 2.49 -8.70
CA GLU A 159 8.21 1.19 -8.14
C GLU A 159 8.62 1.03 -6.67
N GLY A 160 9.34 1.99 -6.14
CA GLY A 160 9.78 1.98 -4.75
C GLY A 160 9.63 3.32 -4.08
N ILE A 161 9.37 3.28 -2.76
CA ILE A 161 9.36 4.44 -1.89
C ILE A 161 10.05 4.10 -0.57
N ALA A 162 10.91 4.99 -0.12
CA ALA A 162 11.47 4.96 1.22
C ALA A 162 11.23 6.30 1.92
N VAL A 163 11.11 6.28 3.24
CA VAL A 163 10.89 7.48 4.06
C VAL A 163 12.00 7.59 5.10
N ASP A 164 12.60 8.76 5.19
CA ASP A 164 13.58 9.12 6.21
C ASP A 164 13.25 10.51 6.78
N GLY A 165 12.79 10.54 8.02
CA GLY A 165 12.34 11.77 8.67
C GLY A 165 11.23 12.49 7.89
N SER A 166 11.53 13.68 7.39
CA SER A 166 10.61 14.49 6.58
C SER A 166 10.79 14.31 5.07
N SER A 167 11.74 13.46 4.66
CA SER A 167 12.08 13.22 3.27
C SER A 167 11.53 11.88 2.80
N PHE A 168 11.21 11.78 1.53
CA PHE A 168 10.92 10.52 0.87
C PHE A 168 11.75 10.39 -0.40
N TRP A 169 12.10 9.16 -0.72
CA TRP A 169 12.91 8.79 -1.86
C TRP A 169 12.06 7.91 -2.76
N LEU A 170 12.01 8.22 -4.03
CA LEU A 170 11.34 7.40 -5.03
C LEU A 170 12.40 6.67 -5.85
N VAL A 171 12.15 5.41 -6.14
CA VAL A 171 13.01 4.57 -6.95
C VAL A 171 12.22 4.16 -8.18
N SER A 172 12.79 4.41 -9.35
CA SER A 172 12.25 3.95 -10.63
C SER A 172 12.90 2.63 -11.04
N ASP A 173 12.17 1.81 -11.78
CA ASP A 173 12.72 0.71 -12.55
C ASP A 173 13.05 1.25 -13.95
N ASP A 174 14.35 1.31 -14.25
CA ASP A 174 14.84 1.59 -15.60
C ASP A 174 14.60 0.34 -16.46
N ASN A 175 13.39 0.22 -17.00
CA ASN A 175 13.12 -0.81 -17.99
C ASN A 175 14.01 -0.58 -19.22
N PHE A 176 15.26 -1.09 -19.18
CA PHE A 176 16.18 -1.15 -20.32
C PHE A 176 15.75 -2.20 -21.33
#